data_b4e7d9ca3418e3d4d0f7d7a4132ed3f1
#
_entry.id   b4e7d9ca3418e3d4d0f7d7a4132ed3f1
#
_cell.length_a   1.000
_cell.length_b   1.000
_cell.length_c   1.000
_cell.angle_alpha   90.00
_cell.angle_beta   90.00
_cell.angle_gamma   90.00
#
_symmetry.space_group_name_H-M   'P 1'
#
loop_
_entity.id
_entity.type
_entity.pdbx_description
1 polymer ?
#
loop_
_entity_poly.entity_id
_entity_poly.type
_entity_poly.pdbx_seq_one_letter_code
_entity_poly.pdbx_strand_id
1 'polypeptide(L)'
;SYKQFLELHPNDYVAQAGLYSCQQVGTWKKEQTRHKVTLVKDFNAKRTSNFCPAFIGTDAGGVMFTSNRQEKTTSKKTKRVSPVTGAMTFNLYTSRRDMNMKWGEISLAEGLYNSEASESDAENDSTAQKTGTQELGVCSFTGDGKTMYFTFSQPINGQDLGTKIFRSTRTGGEWGEPQEMKLFLDSSITVGHPAINAEGDTLYFASDAPGGYGGKDIWM
;
A
#
# COMPACT_ATOMS: atom_id res chain seq x y z
N SER A 1 31.19 -0.71 1.97
CA SER A 1 30.72 0.36 2.89
C SER A 1 30.43 1.64 2.12
N TYR A 2 29.65 2.56 2.69
CA TYR A 2 29.40 3.89 2.07
C TYR A 2 30.71 4.64 1.74
N LYS A 3 31.72 4.53 2.59
CA LYS A 3 33.04 5.17 2.32
C LYS A 3 33.67 4.65 1.04
N GLN A 4 33.77 3.33 0.88
CA GLN A 4 34.35 2.71 -0.32
C GLN A 4 33.56 3.02 -1.60
N PHE A 5 32.22 3.06 -1.47
CA PHE A 5 31.38 3.42 -2.60
C PHE A 5 31.60 4.90 -3.03
N LEU A 6 31.73 5.81 -2.05
CA LEU A 6 31.97 7.23 -2.33
C LEU A 6 33.37 7.54 -2.85
N GLU A 7 34.34 6.64 -2.69
CA GLU A 7 35.66 6.76 -3.37
C GLU A 7 35.52 6.65 -4.90
N LEU A 8 34.53 5.86 -5.37
CA LEU A 8 34.24 5.68 -6.78
C LEU A 8 33.16 6.65 -7.30
N HIS A 9 32.22 7.02 -6.44
CA HIS A 9 31.05 7.86 -6.76
C HIS A 9 30.90 8.99 -5.73
N PRO A 10 31.80 9.99 -5.71
CA PRO A 10 31.87 11.00 -4.64
C PRO A 10 30.63 11.90 -4.55
N ASN A 11 29.90 12.06 -5.65
CA ASN A 11 28.73 12.94 -5.73
C ASN A 11 27.39 12.21 -5.53
N ASP A 12 27.41 10.93 -5.14
CA ASP A 12 26.18 10.20 -4.84
C ASP A 12 25.59 10.67 -3.51
N TYR A 13 24.52 11.46 -3.57
CA TYR A 13 23.89 12.07 -2.40
C TYR A 13 23.25 11.03 -1.44
N VAL A 14 22.78 9.89 -1.95
CA VAL A 14 22.19 8.82 -1.12
C VAL A 14 23.29 8.17 -0.27
N ALA A 15 24.43 7.89 -0.88
CA ALA A 15 25.57 7.32 -0.17
C ALA A 15 26.19 8.33 0.83
N GLN A 16 26.23 9.62 0.48
CA GLN A 16 26.66 10.69 1.41
C GLN A 16 25.71 10.79 2.61
N ALA A 17 24.39 10.81 2.37
CA ALA A 17 23.39 10.83 3.45
C ALA A 17 23.48 9.56 4.33
N GLY A 18 23.68 8.39 3.72
CA GLY A 18 23.87 7.13 4.44
C GLY A 18 25.14 7.14 5.31
N LEU A 19 26.24 7.66 4.80
CA LEU A 19 27.49 7.82 5.56
C LEU A 19 27.31 8.78 6.74
N TYR A 20 26.69 9.94 6.48
CA TYR A 20 26.37 10.92 7.52
C TYR A 20 25.50 10.31 8.63
N SER A 21 24.43 9.61 8.25
CA SER A 21 23.57 8.94 9.21
C SER A 21 24.33 7.93 10.09
N CYS A 22 25.22 7.14 9.50
CA CYS A 22 26.08 6.22 10.25
C CYS A 22 26.99 6.92 11.24
N GLN A 23 27.52 8.11 10.90
CA GLN A 23 28.36 8.92 11.77
C GLN A 23 27.58 9.54 12.94
N GLN A 24 26.31 9.92 12.69
CA GLN A 24 25.46 10.57 13.68
C GLN A 24 24.78 9.61 14.68
N VAL A 25 24.73 8.32 14.39
CA VAL A 25 24.04 7.31 15.23
C VAL A 25 24.42 7.39 16.70
N GLY A 26 25.71 7.64 17.00
CA GLY A 26 26.18 7.76 18.39
C GLY A 26 25.60 8.97 19.12
N THR A 27 25.46 10.10 18.42
CA THR A 27 24.84 11.33 18.91
C THR A 27 23.35 11.14 19.11
N TRP A 28 22.65 10.68 18.08
CA TRP A 28 21.19 10.47 18.13
C TRP A 28 20.74 9.48 19.21
N LYS A 29 21.54 8.46 19.51
CA LYS A 29 21.26 7.54 20.62
C LYS A 29 21.35 8.20 22.01
N LYS A 30 22.13 9.27 22.14
CA LYS A 30 22.26 10.04 23.40
C LYS A 30 21.19 11.12 23.52
N GLU A 31 20.69 11.63 22.40
CA GLU A 31 19.64 12.63 22.35
C GLU A 31 18.29 11.95 22.63
N GLN A 32 17.72 12.20 23.79
CA GLN A 32 16.39 11.68 24.12
C GLN A 32 15.33 12.50 23.40
N THR A 33 14.54 11.83 22.58
CA THR A 33 13.33 12.41 21.96
C THR A 33 12.13 12.25 22.90
N ARG A 34 11.08 13.04 22.66
CA ARG A 34 9.81 12.90 23.39
C ARG A 34 9.06 11.61 23.00
N HIS A 35 9.51 10.92 21.97
CA HIS A 35 8.85 9.76 21.41
C HIS A 35 9.51 8.47 21.89
N LYS A 36 8.70 7.54 22.38
CA LYS A 36 9.10 6.17 22.65
C LYS A 36 8.68 5.28 21.48
N VAL A 37 9.65 4.77 20.74
CA VAL A 37 9.39 3.83 19.64
C VAL A 37 9.37 2.41 20.18
N THR A 38 8.26 1.70 19.95
CA THR A 38 8.10 0.30 20.35
C THR A 38 7.59 -0.53 19.17
N LEU A 39 8.09 -1.77 19.07
CA LEU A 39 7.61 -2.72 18.07
C LEU A 39 6.21 -3.21 18.45
N VAL A 40 5.24 -3.01 17.56
CA VAL A 40 3.90 -3.60 17.69
C VAL A 40 3.95 -5.01 17.14
N LYS A 41 4.16 -6.00 18.03
CA LYS A 41 4.38 -7.39 17.65
C LYS A 41 3.15 -8.02 17.00
N ASP A 42 1.95 -7.56 17.36
CA ASP A 42 0.68 -8.11 16.88
C ASP A 42 0.53 -8.03 15.36
N PHE A 43 1.10 -6.99 14.73
CA PHE A 43 1.05 -6.80 13.27
C PHE A 43 2.14 -7.54 12.51
N ASN A 44 3.17 -8.05 13.20
CA ASN A 44 4.31 -8.65 12.54
C ASN A 44 4.21 -10.17 12.53
N ALA A 45 4.29 -10.76 11.34
CA ALA A 45 4.37 -12.20 11.14
C ALA A 45 5.71 -12.56 10.47
N LYS A 46 6.18 -13.79 10.68
CA LYS A 46 7.42 -14.28 10.05
C LYS A 46 7.30 -14.26 8.52
N ARG A 47 8.31 -13.75 7.85
CA ARG A 47 8.42 -13.73 6.37
C ARG A 47 7.30 -12.92 5.68
N THR A 48 6.79 -11.89 6.35
CA THR A 48 5.84 -10.94 5.77
C THR A 48 6.40 -9.53 5.80
N SER A 49 6.04 -8.75 4.78
CA SER A 49 6.24 -7.31 4.76
C SER A 49 4.95 -6.63 5.19
N ASN A 50 5.05 -5.66 6.10
CA ASN A 50 3.93 -4.87 6.58
C ASN A 50 4.34 -3.40 6.55
N PHE A 51 3.57 -2.54 5.90
CA PHE A 51 3.90 -1.13 5.73
C PHE A 51 2.68 -0.25 5.52
N CYS A 52 2.88 1.06 5.52
CA CYS A 52 1.88 2.09 5.30
C CYS A 52 0.61 1.93 6.16
N PRO A 53 0.73 1.88 7.49
CA PRO A 53 -0.44 1.85 8.36
C PRO A 53 -1.18 3.19 8.30
N ALA A 54 -2.50 3.14 8.14
CA ALA A 54 -3.38 4.29 8.19
C ALA A 54 -4.49 4.05 9.22
N PHE A 55 -4.75 5.03 10.09
CA PHE A 55 -5.88 4.96 11.01
C PHE A 55 -7.20 5.19 10.28
N ILE A 56 -8.22 4.41 10.66
CA ILE A 56 -9.57 4.52 10.13
C ILE A 56 -10.35 5.47 11.04
N GLY A 57 -10.59 6.69 10.56
CA GLY A 57 -11.25 7.73 11.36
C GLY A 57 -10.32 8.40 12.38
N THR A 58 -10.89 9.25 13.20
CA THR A 58 -10.16 10.11 14.16
C THR A 58 -9.91 9.47 15.51
N ASP A 59 -10.61 8.39 15.85
CA ASP A 59 -10.54 7.73 17.15
C ASP A 59 -9.34 6.78 17.32
N ALA A 60 -8.57 6.57 16.23
CA ALA A 60 -7.48 5.61 16.18
C ALA A 60 -7.85 4.19 16.65
N GLY A 61 -9.14 3.87 16.64
CA GLY A 61 -9.68 2.57 17.07
C GLY A 61 -9.50 1.48 16.03
N GLY A 62 -9.30 1.85 14.76
CA GLY A 62 -9.05 0.93 13.65
C GLY A 62 -7.79 1.32 12.89
N VAL A 63 -7.07 0.33 12.36
CA VAL A 63 -5.92 0.52 11.48
C VAL A 63 -6.08 -0.36 10.26
N MET A 64 -5.71 0.18 9.10
CA MET A 64 -5.52 -0.58 7.87
C MET A 64 -4.07 -0.46 7.42
N PHE A 65 -3.51 -1.51 6.87
CA PHE A 65 -2.11 -1.53 6.43
C PHE A 65 -1.92 -2.51 5.28
N THR A 66 -0.88 -2.28 4.50
CA THR A 66 -0.50 -3.15 3.40
C THR A 66 0.34 -4.32 3.89
N SER A 67 0.02 -5.54 3.44
CA SER A 67 0.77 -6.75 3.80
C SER A 67 0.72 -7.80 2.70
N ASN A 68 1.80 -8.58 2.59
CA ASN A 68 1.84 -9.79 1.76
C ASN A 68 1.62 -11.07 2.56
N ARG A 69 0.96 -10.98 3.73
CA ARG A 69 0.59 -12.14 4.54
C ARG A 69 -0.40 -13.04 3.80
N GLN A 70 -0.37 -14.31 4.10
CA GLN A 70 -1.37 -15.26 3.61
C GLN A 70 -2.44 -15.46 4.67
N GLU A 71 -3.69 -15.49 4.23
CA GLU A 71 -4.78 -15.95 5.10
C GLU A 71 -4.68 -17.45 5.34
N LYS A 72 -5.04 -17.84 6.55
CA LYS A 72 -5.27 -19.24 6.88
C LYS A 72 -6.68 -19.61 6.42
N THR A 73 -6.89 -19.76 5.12
CA THR A 73 -8.14 -20.34 4.63
C THR A 73 -8.11 -21.86 4.82
N THR A 74 -9.21 -22.41 5.26
CA THR A 74 -9.41 -23.85 5.54
C THR A 74 -9.40 -24.71 4.26
N SER A 75 -9.49 -24.12 3.09
CA SER A 75 -9.47 -24.82 1.81
C SER A 75 -8.33 -24.29 0.92
N LYS A 76 -7.39 -25.19 0.58
CA LYS A 76 -6.26 -25.05 -0.35
C LYS A 76 -5.62 -23.66 -0.36
N LYS A 77 -4.41 -23.54 0.20
CA LYS A 77 -3.55 -22.34 0.14
C LYS A 77 -3.29 -21.96 -1.32
N THR A 78 -4.13 -21.13 -1.90
CA THR A 78 -3.83 -20.49 -3.17
C THR A 78 -2.74 -19.46 -2.90
N LYS A 79 -1.52 -19.76 -3.28
CA LYS A 79 -0.43 -18.78 -3.22
C LYS A 79 -0.74 -17.70 -4.25
N ARG A 80 -1.13 -16.53 -3.78
CA ARG A 80 -1.26 -15.35 -4.63
C ARG A 80 0.15 -14.81 -4.92
N VAL A 81 0.66 -15.11 -6.07
CA VAL A 81 1.98 -14.68 -6.52
C VAL A 81 1.81 -13.71 -7.67
N SER A 82 2.43 -12.55 -7.57
CA SER A 82 2.46 -11.57 -8.64
C SER A 82 3.15 -12.15 -9.88
N PRO A 83 2.52 -12.16 -11.04
CA PRO A 83 3.14 -12.62 -12.27
C PRO A 83 4.30 -11.70 -12.72
N VAL A 84 4.31 -10.46 -12.24
CA VAL A 84 5.35 -9.47 -12.58
C VAL A 84 6.59 -9.64 -11.71
N THR A 85 6.40 -9.77 -10.39
CA THR A 85 7.54 -9.79 -9.44
C THR A 85 7.94 -11.19 -8.99
N GLY A 86 7.10 -12.20 -9.19
CA GLY A 86 7.28 -13.55 -8.64
C GLY A 86 7.16 -13.62 -7.12
N ALA A 87 6.85 -12.50 -6.46
CA ALA A 87 6.68 -12.42 -5.01
C ALA A 87 5.21 -12.57 -4.63
N MET A 88 4.96 -12.78 -3.33
CA MET A 88 3.60 -12.78 -2.79
C MET A 88 2.96 -11.40 -2.98
N THR A 89 1.72 -11.38 -3.49
CA THR A 89 0.96 -10.15 -3.72
C THR A 89 0.62 -9.44 -2.43
N PHE A 90 0.54 -8.11 -2.51
CA PHE A 90 0.14 -7.25 -1.41
C PHE A 90 -1.37 -7.02 -1.39
N ASN A 91 -1.93 -6.95 -0.19
CA ASN A 91 -3.33 -6.65 0.05
C ASN A 91 -3.48 -5.74 1.27
N LEU A 92 -4.67 -5.17 1.43
CA LEU A 92 -5.03 -4.36 2.58
C LEU A 92 -5.60 -5.24 3.68
N TYR A 93 -5.04 -5.11 4.87
CA TYR A 93 -5.45 -5.81 6.09
C TYR A 93 -5.87 -4.81 7.14
N THR A 94 -6.83 -5.19 7.96
CA THR A 94 -7.37 -4.34 9.02
C THR A 94 -7.31 -5.03 10.37
N SER A 95 -7.20 -4.23 11.42
CA SER A 95 -7.39 -4.63 12.81
C SER A 95 -8.06 -3.52 13.59
N ARG A 96 -8.83 -3.87 14.61
CA ARG A 96 -9.48 -2.92 15.50
C ARG A 96 -9.03 -3.14 16.93
N ARG A 97 -8.98 -2.07 17.71
CA ARG A 97 -8.76 -2.14 19.15
C ARG A 97 -10.05 -2.53 19.88
N ASP A 98 -9.88 -3.35 20.90
CA ASP A 98 -10.95 -3.62 21.87
C ASP A 98 -11.08 -2.48 22.91
N MET A 99 -12.00 -2.63 23.83
CA MET A 99 -12.21 -1.65 24.93
C MET A 99 -10.99 -1.49 25.85
N ASN A 100 -10.06 -2.42 25.86
CA ASN A 100 -8.82 -2.37 26.62
C ASN A 100 -7.66 -1.81 25.77
N MET A 101 -7.94 -1.20 24.63
CA MET A 101 -6.97 -0.65 23.68
C MET A 101 -5.99 -1.68 23.08
N LYS A 102 -6.32 -2.98 23.17
CA LYS A 102 -5.53 -4.06 22.61
C LYS A 102 -5.99 -4.34 21.18
N TRP A 103 -5.01 -4.56 20.29
CA TRP A 103 -5.30 -4.91 18.91
C TRP A 103 -5.94 -6.29 18.82
N GLY A 104 -7.04 -6.37 18.07
CA GLY A 104 -7.74 -7.60 17.76
C GLY A 104 -7.12 -8.39 16.62
N GLU A 105 -7.86 -9.37 16.13
CA GLU A 105 -7.46 -10.19 14.99
C GLU A 105 -7.25 -9.34 13.74
N ILE A 106 -6.27 -9.75 12.94
CA ILE A 106 -5.98 -9.12 11.66
C ILE A 106 -6.71 -9.92 10.58
N SER A 107 -7.57 -9.22 9.84
CA SER A 107 -8.34 -9.78 8.73
C SER A 107 -8.06 -9.05 7.42
N LEU A 108 -8.28 -9.71 6.30
CA LEU A 108 -8.31 -9.07 4.98
C LEU A 108 -9.43 -8.01 4.96
N ALA A 109 -9.19 -6.89 4.32
CA ALA A 109 -10.23 -5.88 4.10
C ALA A 109 -11.21 -6.39 3.04
N GLU A 110 -12.35 -6.93 3.50
CA GLU A 110 -13.39 -7.47 2.63
C GLU A 110 -14.06 -6.38 1.80
N GLY A 111 -14.65 -6.76 0.65
CA GLY A 111 -15.33 -5.85 -0.28
C GLY A 111 -14.40 -5.04 -1.20
N LEU A 112 -13.08 -5.07 -0.97
CA LEU A 112 -12.11 -4.36 -1.81
C LEU A 112 -11.46 -5.27 -2.86
N TYR A 113 -11.71 -6.55 -2.78
CA TYR A 113 -11.12 -7.58 -3.60
C TYR A 113 -12.21 -8.39 -4.28
N ASN A 114 -12.27 -8.36 -5.60
CA ASN A 114 -13.15 -9.26 -6.34
C ASN A 114 -12.48 -10.63 -6.45
N SER A 115 -12.91 -11.56 -5.59
CA SER A 115 -12.46 -12.96 -5.64
C SER A 115 -12.91 -13.66 -6.94
N GLU A 116 -13.90 -13.13 -7.63
CA GLU A 116 -14.50 -13.72 -8.83
C GLU A 116 -13.73 -13.45 -10.14
N ALA A 117 -12.77 -12.53 -10.14
CA ALA A 117 -11.83 -12.35 -11.26
C ALA A 117 -10.78 -13.47 -11.36
N SER A 118 -10.99 -14.59 -10.67
CA SER A 118 -10.12 -15.76 -10.70
C SER A 118 -10.59 -16.74 -11.77
N GLU A 119 -9.79 -16.87 -12.82
CA GLU A 119 -9.57 -18.08 -13.64
C GLU A 119 -10.77 -18.90 -14.19
N SER A 120 -12.01 -18.76 -13.67
CA SER A 120 -13.11 -19.64 -14.04
C SER A 120 -13.84 -19.21 -15.32
N ASP A 121 -13.80 -17.93 -15.72
CA ASP A 121 -14.57 -17.44 -16.86
C ASP A 121 -13.74 -17.35 -18.16
N ALA A 122 -12.42 -17.48 -18.05
CA ALA A 122 -11.53 -17.35 -19.22
C ALA A 122 -11.30 -18.65 -20.00
N GLU A 123 -11.74 -19.81 -19.49
CA GLU A 123 -11.48 -21.09 -20.18
C GLU A 123 -12.33 -21.32 -21.44
N ASN A 124 -13.46 -20.60 -21.61
CA ASN A 124 -14.38 -20.83 -22.74
C ASN A 124 -14.55 -19.63 -23.69
N ASP A 125 -13.95 -18.48 -23.42
CA ASP A 125 -14.00 -17.33 -24.34
C ASP A 125 -12.59 -16.92 -24.78
N SER A 126 -12.27 -17.24 -26.04
CA SER A 126 -10.96 -16.89 -26.65
C SER A 126 -10.73 -15.39 -26.81
N THR A 127 -11.73 -14.55 -26.51
CA THR A 127 -11.68 -13.10 -26.55
C THR A 127 -11.56 -12.47 -25.15
N ALA A 128 -11.74 -13.26 -24.08
CA ALA A 128 -11.65 -12.77 -22.71
C ALA A 128 -10.20 -12.36 -22.36
N GLN A 129 -10.05 -11.16 -21.83
CA GLN A 129 -8.76 -10.69 -21.34
C GLN A 129 -8.39 -11.47 -20.06
N LYS A 130 -7.22 -12.13 -20.05
CA LYS A 130 -6.69 -12.78 -18.85
C LYS A 130 -6.27 -11.70 -17.86
N THR A 131 -7.09 -11.46 -16.84
CA THR A 131 -6.73 -10.58 -15.72
C THR A 131 -5.79 -11.31 -14.75
N GLY A 132 -4.69 -10.65 -14.38
CA GLY A 132 -3.77 -11.17 -13.38
C GLY A 132 -4.29 -10.95 -11.96
N THR A 133 -3.54 -11.44 -10.99
CA THR A 133 -3.85 -11.27 -9.58
C THR A 133 -3.84 -9.79 -9.19
N GLN A 134 -4.88 -9.34 -8.51
CA GLN A 134 -4.99 -7.99 -7.99
C GLN A 134 -4.00 -7.77 -6.85
N GLU A 135 -3.40 -6.58 -6.83
CA GLU A 135 -2.57 -6.09 -5.73
C GLU A 135 -3.13 -4.76 -5.22
N LEU A 136 -3.32 -4.68 -3.91
CA LEU A 136 -3.78 -3.48 -3.23
C LEU A 136 -2.69 -2.99 -2.28
N GLY A 137 -2.49 -1.69 -2.26
CA GLY A 137 -1.48 -1.10 -1.37
C GLY A 137 -1.82 0.31 -0.98
N VAL A 138 -1.09 0.84 -0.06
CA VAL A 138 -1.13 2.19 0.48
C VAL A 138 -2.51 2.83 0.43
N CYS A 139 -3.17 2.95 1.57
CA CYS A 139 -4.49 3.57 1.67
C CYS A 139 -4.46 4.84 2.51
N SER A 140 -5.43 5.71 2.28
CA SER A 140 -5.69 6.91 3.07
C SER A 140 -7.19 7.10 3.25
N PHE A 141 -7.60 7.70 4.36
CA PHE A 141 -9.00 7.85 4.74
C PHE A 141 -9.35 9.32 4.92
N THR A 142 -10.60 9.68 4.57
CA THR A 142 -11.19 10.93 5.03
C THR A 142 -11.28 10.97 6.56
N GLY A 143 -11.30 12.17 7.16
CA GLY A 143 -11.32 12.33 8.61
C GLY A 143 -12.47 11.58 9.31
N ASP A 144 -13.61 11.43 8.66
CA ASP A 144 -14.75 10.65 9.17
C ASP A 144 -14.61 9.12 9.02
N GLY A 145 -13.56 8.66 8.34
CA GLY A 145 -13.28 7.23 8.08
C GLY A 145 -14.28 6.55 7.15
N LYS A 146 -15.12 7.30 6.45
CA LYS A 146 -16.16 6.74 5.57
C LYS A 146 -15.71 6.54 4.14
N THR A 147 -14.72 7.32 3.68
CA THR A 147 -14.17 7.18 2.33
C THR A 147 -12.70 6.80 2.43
N MET A 148 -12.32 5.84 1.61
CA MET A 148 -10.95 5.37 1.48
C MET A 148 -10.48 5.54 0.05
N TYR A 149 -9.24 5.98 -0.09
CA TYR A 149 -8.48 5.95 -1.34
C TYR A 149 -7.33 4.98 -1.20
N PHE A 150 -7.07 4.18 -2.22
CA PHE A 150 -6.00 3.19 -2.16
C PHE A 150 -5.38 2.95 -3.54
N THR A 151 -4.15 2.49 -3.54
CA THR A 151 -3.44 2.07 -4.75
C THR A 151 -3.89 0.69 -5.17
N PHE A 152 -4.15 0.52 -6.45
CA PHE A 152 -4.55 -0.72 -7.07
C PHE A 152 -3.67 -1.02 -8.28
N SER A 153 -3.31 -2.29 -8.45
CA SER A 153 -2.64 -2.80 -9.64
C SER A 153 -3.23 -4.16 -10.02
N GLN A 154 -3.45 -4.36 -11.30
CA GLN A 154 -3.87 -5.64 -11.85
C GLN A 154 -3.26 -5.82 -13.24
N PRO A 155 -2.34 -6.75 -13.43
CA PRO A 155 -1.82 -7.07 -14.75
C PRO A 155 -2.94 -7.60 -15.67
N ILE A 156 -2.93 -7.19 -16.92
CA ILE A 156 -3.84 -7.71 -17.95
C ILE A 156 -3.00 -8.41 -19.02
N ASN A 157 -3.35 -9.64 -19.35
CA ASN A 157 -2.59 -10.49 -20.30
C ASN A 157 -1.10 -10.60 -19.96
N GLY A 158 -0.77 -10.58 -18.65
CA GLY A 158 0.61 -10.62 -18.15
C GLY A 158 1.38 -9.30 -18.29
N GLN A 159 0.76 -8.23 -18.79
CA GLN A 159 1.36 -6.90 -18.84
C GLN A 159 1.02 -6.10 -17.60
N ASP A 160 2.04 -5.50 -16.99
CA ASP A 160 1.88 -4.52 -15.94
C ASP A 160 1.41 -3.20 -16.58
N LEU A 161 0.19 -2.79 -16.26
CA LEU A 161 -0.40 -1.52 -16.71
C LEU A 161 -0.15 -0.38 -15.72
N GLY A 162 0.77 -0.61 -14.77
CA GLY A 162 1.05 0.33 -13.70
C GLY A 162 -0.01 0.34 -12.60
N THR A 163 0.08 1.35 -11.75
CA THR A 163 -0.83 1.51 -10.61
C THR A 163 -1.88 2.57 -10.89
N LYS A 164 -3.07 2.38 -10.32
CA LYS A 164 -4.20 3.33 -10.32
C LYS A 164 -4.65 3.62 -8.90
N ILE A 165 -5.36 4.71 -8.70
CA ILE A 165 -6.00 5.03 -7.43
C ILE A 165 -7.48 4.69 -7.54
N PHE A 166 -7.97 3.93 -6.58
CA PHE A 166 -9.37 3.60 -6.42
C PHE A 166 -9.93 4.26 -5.16
N ARG A 167 -11.21 4.53 -5.19
CA ARG A 167 -11.98 5.04 -4.06
C ARG A 167 -13.04 4.01 -3.68
N SER A 168 -13.24 3.76 -2.40
CA SER A 168 -14.38 3.03 -1.86
C SER A 168 -15.01 3.82 -0.73
N THR A 169 -16.33 3.70 -0.60
CA THR A 169 -17.10 4.37 0.47
C THR A 169 -17.73 3.30 1.35
N ARG A 170 -17.69 3.53 2.65
CA ARG A 170 -18.20 2.61 3.65
C ARG A 170 -19.65 2.92 3.98
N THR A 171 -20.51 1.92 3.89
CA THR A 171 -21.93 1.98 4.24
C THR A 171 -22.28 0.80 5.14
N GLY A 172 -22.91 1.04 6.30
CA GLY A 172 -23.32 -0.04 7.19
C GLY A 172 -22.19 -0.84 7.83
N GLY A 173 -20.94 -0.34 7.75
CA GLY A 173 -19.77 -1.03 8.28
C GLY A 173 -18.93 -1.76 7.23
N GLU A 174 -19.41 -1.95 6.02
CA GLU A 174 -18.75 -2.64 4.92
C GLU A 174 -18.28 -1.67 3.85
N TRP A 175 -17.16 -1.98 3.19
CA TRP A 175 -16.65 -1.23 2.05
C TRP A 175 -17.47 -1.58 0.81
N GLY A 176 -17.94 -0.55 0.11
CA GLY A 176 -18.62 -0.70 -1.17
C GLY A 176 -17.65 -0.99 -2.31
N GLU A 177 -18.21 -1.28 -3.48
CA GLU A 177 -17.43 -1.57 -4.67
C GLU A 177 -16.43 -0.46 -5.01
N PRO A 178 -15.16 -0.79 -5.21
CA PRO A 178 -14.13 0.18 -5.55
C PRO A 178 -14.36 0.83 -6.91
N GLN A 179 -14.15 2.13 -6.99
CA GLN A 179 -14.28 2.94 -8.21
C GLN A 179 -12.94 3.57 -8.57
N GLU A 180 -12.50 3.42 -9.81
CA GLU A 180 -11.28 4.06 -10.29
C GLU A 180 -11.41 5.57 -10.31
N MET A 181 -10.38 6.25 -9.79
CA MET A 181 -10.23 7.70 -9.88
C MET A 181 -9.52 8.05 -11.20
N LYS A 182 -10.27 8.51 -12.19
CA LYS A 182 -9.72 8.94 -13.48
C LYS A 182 -9.08 10.34 -13.36
N LEU A 183 -7.86 10.38 -12.81
CA LEU A 183 -7.13 11.63 -12.55
C LEU A 183 -6.49 12.23 -13.80
N PHE A 184 -6.20 11.40 -14.80
CA PHE A 184 -5.66 11.81 -16.10
C PHE A 184 -6.45 11.16 -17.24
N LEU A 185 -6.47 11.83 -18.39
CA LEU A 185 -7.11 11.29 -19.60
C LEU A 185 -6.27 10.16 -20.23
N ASP A 186 -4.95 10.26 -20.10
CA ASP A 186 -4.02 9.24 -20.58
C ASP A 186 -3.94 8.09 -19.56
N SER A 187 -4.45 6.93 -19.95
CA SER A 187 -4.49 5.73 -19.11
C SER A 187 -3.11 5.08 -18.90
N SER A 188 -2.08 5.48 -19.66
CA SER A 188 -0.71 4.98 -19.46
C SER A 188 -0.02 5.64 -18.26
N ILE A 189 -0.49 6.81 -17.81
CA ILE A 189 0.03 7.49 -16.64
C ILE A 189 -0.27 6.67 -15.39
N THR A 190 0.78 6.40 -14.60
CA THR A 190 0.65 5.69 -13.33
C THR A 190 0.36 6.65 -12.19
N VAL A 191 -0.55 6.29 -11.31
CA VAL A 191 -0.91 7.05 -10.11
C VAL A 191 -0.96 6.12 -8.90
N GLY A 192 -0.50 6.59 -7.75
CA GLY A 192 -0.52 5.76 -6.53
C GLY A 192 -0.16 6.55 -5.28
N HIS A 193 -0.09 5.85 -4.15
CA HIS A 193 0.24 6.43 -2.85
C HIS A 193 -0.67 7.61 -2.46
N PRO A 194 -2.01 7.43 -2.48
CA PRO A 194 -2.94 8.50 -2.15
C PRO A 194 -2.80 8.96 -0.71
N ALA A 195 -2.91 10.26 -0.49
CA ALA A 195 -3.00 10.89 0.82
C ALA A 195 -4.09 11.97 0.78
N ILE A 196 -5.25 11.69 1.36
CA ILE A 196 -6.35 12.63 1.46
C ILE A 196 -6.18 13.48 2.74
N ASN A 197 -6.47 14.79 2.65
CA ASN A 197 -6.48 15.64 3.83
C ASN A 197 -7.68 15.32 4.76
N ALA A 198 -7.66 15.86 5.97
CA ALA A 198 -8.69 15.58 6.96
C ALA A 198 -10.08 16.07 6.53
N GLU A 199 -10.16 17.15 5.79
CA GLU A 199 -11.38 17.76 5.25
C GLU A 199 -11.99 16.92 4.12
N GLY A 200 -11.18 16.08 3.45
CA GLY A 200 -11.62 15.19 2.38
C GLY A 200 -11.77 15.86 1.01
N ASP A 201 -11.20 17.04 0.82
CA ASP A 201 -11.32 17.85 -0.39
C ASP A 201 -10.02 17.92 -1.22
N THR A 202 -8.89 17.55 -0.64
CA THR A 202 -7.58 17.65 -1.31
C THR A 202 -6.85 16.29 -1.26
N LEU A 203 -6.64 15.71 -2.43
CA LEU A 203 -5.96 14.44 -2.60
C LEU A 203 -4.52 14.66 -3.14
N TYR A 204 -3.53 14.29 -2.35
CA TYR A 204 -2.14 14.21 -2.80
C TYR A 204 -1.82 12.79 -3.27
N PHE A 205 -1.02 12.66 -4.30
CA PHE A 205 -0.64 11.36 -4.84
C PHE A 205 0.69 11.42 -5.59
N ALA A 206 1.33 10.27 -5.79
CA ALA A 206 2.51 10.15 -6.63
C ALA A 206 2.11 9.77 -8.07
N SER A 207 2.74 10.41 -9.07
CA SER A 207 2.51 10.12 -10.48
C SER A 207 3.74 10.40 -11.33
N ASP A 208 3.86 9.67 -12.44
CA ASP A 208 4.81 9.88 -13.52
C ASP A 208 4.24 10.76 -14.66
N ALA A 209 3.18 11.52 -14.36
CA ALA A 209 2.58 12.44 -15.32
C ALA A 209 3.59 13.45 -15.86
N PRO A 210 3.49 13.85 -17.15
CA PRO A 210 4.35 14.85 -17.73
C PRO A 210 4.23 16.21 -17.03
N GLY A 211 5.36 16.92 -16.88
CA GLY A 211 5.39 18.25 -16.27
C GLY A 211 6.00 18.26 -14.86
N GLY A 212 6.37 17.12 -14.32
CA GLY A 212 7.13 17.01 -13.08
C GLY A 212 8.64 17.20 -13.27
N TYR A 213 9.40 17.04 -12.18
CA TYR A 213 10.86 17.23 -12.16
C TYR A 213 11.63 15.91 -12.20
N GLY A 214 11.01 14.78 -11.87
CA GLY A 214 11.64 13.47 -11.79
C GLY A 214 10.89 12.38 -12.53
N GLY A 215 11.12 11.13 -12.14
CA GLY A 215 10.37 9.99 -12.67
C GLY A 215 8.95 9.93 -12.11
N LYS A 216 8.80 10.15 -10.79
CA LYS A 216 7.52 10.32 -10.12
C LYS A 216 7.59 11.52 -9.20
N ASP A 217 6.59 12.35 -9.27
CA ASP A 217 6.45 13.56 -8.47
C ASP A 217 5.16 13.50 -7.63
N ILE A 218 5.05 14.41 -6.65
CA ILE A 218 3.84 14.59 -5.86
C ILE A 218 2.92 15.57 -6.58
N TRP A 219 1.70 15.13 -6.79
CA TRP A 219 0.62 15.89 -7.43
C TRP A 219 -0.53 16.11 -6.45
N MET A 220 -1.35 17.08 -6.78
CA MET A 220 -2.54 17.44 -5.99
C MET A 220 -3.73 17.59 -6.91
#